data_815932ef1b15dd0d85d5becc07b5735c
#
_entry.id   815932ef1b15dd0d85d5becc07b5735c
#
_cell.length_a   1.000
_cell.length_b   1.000
_cell.length_c   1.000
_cell.angle_alpha   90.00
_cell.angle_beta   90.00
_cell.angle_gamma   90.00
#
_symmetry.space_group_name_H-M   'P 1'
#
loop_
_entity.id
_entity.type
_entity.pdbx_description
1 polymer ?
#
loop_
_entity_poly.entity_id
_entity_poly.type
_entity_poly.pdbx_seq_one_letter_code
_entity_poly.pdbx_strand_id
1 'polypeptide(L)'
;KRKEFAINLKLETINNFETSLTGLSFSWLKNQAFFVLVDDKKIKALKPILENKQILKTGHDLKTTWQVFKNLNIDFQGLGFDVMLASYLLNPGERRHDLDALAFLELGIDKLTNKDIAPTDKTQLSFDFSKLDQEKIALLTNERADLIGQLKKSLEKKLINLKLKEIFTTIEMPLIKVL
;
A
#
# COMPACT_ATOMS: atom_id res chain seq x y z
N LYS A 1 -5.75 -8.75 20.30
CA LYS A 1 -5.21 -7.56 19.60
C LYS A 1 -4.39 -8.04 18.42
N ARG A 2 -4.68 -7.51 17.22
CA ARG A 2 -3.92 -7.83 16.00
C ARG A 2 -2.57 -7.15 16.06
N LYS A 3 -1.52 -7.88 15.64
CA LYS A 3 -0.13 -7.39 15.69
C LYS A 3 0.38 -6.93 14.34
N GLU A 4 -0.43 -7.07 13.28
CA GLU A 4 -0.03 -6.75 11.90
C GLU A 4 -1.22 -6.45 11.01
N PHE A 5 -1.01 -5.57 10.02
CA PHE A 5 -1.91 -5.31 8.90
C PHE A 5 -1.15 -4.83 7.66
N ALA A 6 -1.76 -5.05 6.49
CA ALA A 6 -1.32 -4.42 5.25
C ALA A 6 -1.96 -3.03 5.12
N ILE A 7 -1.20 -2.08 4.58
CA ILE A 7 -1.62 -0.70 4.36
C ILE A 7 -1.38 -0.30 2.91
N ASN A 8 -2.35 0.41 2.34
CA ASN A 8 -2.20 1.07 1.04
C ASN A 8 -2.74 2.50 1.11
N LEU A 9 -2.04 3.43 0.47
CA LEU A 9 -2.37 4.85 0.45
C LEU A 9 -3.07 5.21 -0.87
N LYS A 10 -4.09 6.04 -0.78
CA LYS A 10 -4.61 6.80 -1.92
C LYS A 10 -4.02 8.19 -1.88
N LEU A 11 -3.17 8.47 -2.84
CA LEU A 11 -2.55 9.77 -3.03
C LEU A 11 -3.18 10.48 -4.22
N GLU A 12 -3.35 11.78 -4.13
CA GLU A 12 -3.76 12.66 -5.21
C GLU A 12 -2.69 13.73 -5.45
N THR A 13 -2.38 13.97 -6.70
CA THR A 13 -1.45 15.02 -7.10
C THR A 13 -2.19 16.33 -7.11
N ILE A 14 -1.80 17.28 -6.26
CA ILE A 14 -2.38 18.63 -6.21
C ILE A 14 -1.73 19.51 -7.30
N ASN A 15 -0.41 19.38 -7.44
CA ASN A 15 0.39 20.05 -8.46
C ASN A 15 1.63 19.20 -8.79
N ASN A 16 2.48 19.64 -9.71
CA ASN A 16 3.64 18.87 -10.19
C ASN A 16 4.64 18.45 -9.10
N PHE A 17 4.52 18.96 -7.87
CA PHE A 17 5.47 18.75 -6.79
C PHE A 17 4.82 18.31 -5.47
N GLU A 18 3.49 18.31 -5.40
CA GLU A 18 2.78 18.09 -4.14
C GLU A 18 1.71 17.01 -4.27
N THR A 19 1.79 16.02 -3.41
CA THR A 19 0.79 14.96 -3.30
C THR A 19 0.08 15.04 -1.95
N SER A 20 -1.22 14.85 -1.95
CA SER A 20 -2.06 14.80 -0.76
C SER A 20 -2.52 13.37 -0.49
N LEU A 21 -2.54 13.00 0.79
CA LEU A 21 -3.15 11.76 1.25
C LEU A 21 -4.65 11.94 1.37
N THR A 22 -5.41 11.32 0.49
CA THR A 22 -6.88 11.40 0.47
C THR A 22 -7.57 10.16 1.05
N GLY A 23 -6.87 9.03 1.09
CA GLY A 23 -7.44 7.80 1.63
C GLY A 23 -6.41 6.79 2.10
N LEU A 24 -6.84 5.91 2.99
CA LEU A 24 -6.08 4.79 3.52
C LEU A 24 -6.91 3.52 3.44
N SER A 25 -6.31 2.41 3.04
CA SER A 25 -6.91 1.09 3.17
C SER A 25 -6.06 0.19 4.05
N PHE A 26 -6.74 -0.63 4.82
CA PHE A 26 -6.15 -1.59 5.75
C PHE A 26 -6.70 -2.98 5.47
N SER A 27 -5.82 -3.99 5.41
CA SER A 27 -6.21 -5.40 5.32
C SER A 27 -5.39 -6.22 6.31
N TRP A 28 -6.03 -7.21 6.91
CA TRP A 28 -5.38 -8.15 7.85
C TRP A 28 -5.84 -9.60 7.64
N LEU A 29 -6.81 -9.81 6.76
CA LEU A 29 -7.28 -11.12 6.33
C LEU A 29 -7.56 -11.07 4.83
N LYS A 30 -7.30 -12.19 4.16
CA LYS A 30 -7.63 -12.34 2.74
C LYS A 30 -9.10 -12.00 2.47
N ASN A 31 -9.34 -11.21 1.43
CA ASN A 31 -10.65 -10.73 0.99
C ASN A 31 -11.36 -9.82 2.03
N GLN A 32 -10.59 -9.24 2.96
CA GLN A 32 -11.12 -8.26 3.92
C GLN A 32 -10.22 -7.04 3.95
N ALA A 33 -10.73 -5.93 3.48
CA ALA A 33 -10.06 -4.64 3.55
C ALA A 33 -11.05 -3.53 3.85
N PHE A 34 -10.58 -2.45 4.46
CA PHE A 34 -11.38 -1.32 4.91
C PHE A 34 -10.74 -0.03 4.46
N PHE A 35 -11.51 0.79 3.76
CA PHE A 35 -11.10 2.10 3.31
C PHE A 35 -11.54 3.19 4.29
N VAL A 36 -10.67 4.15 4.51
CA VAL A 36 -10.92 5.36 5.29
C VAL A 36 -10.58 6.56 4.43
N LEU A 37 -11.59 7.36 4.08
CA LEU A 37 -11.35 8.68 3.51
C LEU A 37 -10.70 9.55 4.60
N VAL A 38 -9.53 10.12 4.29
CA VAL A 38 -8.70 10.84 5.26
C VAL A 38 -9.16 12.28 5.40
N ASP A 39 -9.29 12.71 6.64
CA ASP A 39 -9.40 14.09 7.09
C ASP A 39 -8.54 14.27 8.37
N ASP A 40 -8.39 15.50 8.83
CA ASP A 40 -7.56 15.82 10.01
C ASP A 40 -7.99 15.08 11.27
N LYS A 41 -9.29 14.85 11.45
CA LYS A 41 -9.84 14.15 12.62
C LYS A 41 -9.51 12.67 12.57
N LYS A 42 -9.70 12.05 11.40
CA LYS A 42 -9.46 10.62 11.20
C LYS A 42 -7.97 10.29 11.25
N ILE A 43 -7.13 11.13 10.65
CA ILE A 43 -5.68 10.90 10.70
C ILE A 43 -5.15 11.01 12.12
N LYS A 44 -5.64 11.96 12.93
CA LYS A 44 -5.33 12.06 14.36
C LYS A 44 -5.78 10.82 15.15
N ALA A 45 -6.95 10.27 14.83
CA ALA A 45 -7.44 9.04 15.45
C ALA A 45 -6.62 7.80 15.09
N LEU A 46 -6.05 7.76 13.88
CA LEU A 46 -5.19 6.66 13.40
C LEU A 46 -3.75 6.75 13.92
N LYS A 47 -3.29 7.94 14.31
CA LYS A 47 -1.92 8.21 14.75
C LYS A 47 -1.40 7.21 15.79
N PRO A 48 -2.13 6.85 16.87
CA PRO A 48 -1.63 5.87 17.85
C PRO A 48 -1.33 4.48 17.28
N ILE A 49 -2.03 4.07 16.22
CA ILE A 49 -1.81 2.79 15.54
C ILE A 49 -0.64 2.90 14.56
N LEU A 50 -0.57 4.01 13.82
CA LEU A 50 0.48 4.25 12.84
C LEU A 50 1.86 4.41 13.50
N GLU A 51 1.94 5.04 14.65
CA GLU A 51 3.17 5.27 15.43
C GLU A 51 3.57 4.09 16.32
N ASN A 52 2.71 3.07 16.44
CA ASN A 52 3.01 1.93 17.31
C ASN A 52 3.98 0.95 16.64
N LYS A 53 5.21 0.88 17.13
CA LYS A 53 6.24 -0.06 16.65
C LYS A 53 5.94 -1.54 16.86
N GLN A 54 5.03 -1.88 17.78
CA GLN A 54 4.64 -3.27 18.06
C GLN A 54 3.58 -3.79 17.10
N ILE A 55 2.96 -2.90 16.33
CA ILE A 55 2.01 -3.25 15.27
C ILE A 55 2.74 -3.16 13.95
N LEU A 56 3.01 -4.29 13.33
CA LEU A 56 3.75 -4.36 12.07
C LEU A 56 2.87 -3.88 10.90
N LYS A 57 3.45 -3.12 10.00
CA LYS A 57 2.82 -2.66 8.77
C LYS A 57 3.50 -3.31 7.58
N THR A 58 2.70 -3.87 6.71
CA THR A 58 3.12 -4.40 5.41
C THR A 58 2.63 -3.46 4.33
N GLY A 59 3.49 -3.08 3.39
CA GLY A 59 3.14 -2.17 2.30
C GLY A 59 3.84 -2.53 1.00
N HIS A 60 3.50 -1.77 -0.02
CA HIS A 60 4.24 -1.68 -1.27
C HIS A 60 4.82 -0.27 -1.34
N ASP A 61 6.15 -0.14 -1.44
CA ASP A 61 6.86 1.13 -1.33
C ASP A 61 6.59 1.83 0.02
N LEU A 62 7.04 1.19 1.09
CA LEU A 62 6.95 1.75 2.44
C LEU A 62 7.80 3.00 2.62
N LYS A 63 8.78 3.25 1.74
CA LYS A 63 9.56 4.49 1.75
C LYS A 63 8.66 5.69 1.42
N THR A 64 7.93 5.64 0.32
CA THR A 64 6.93 6.67 -0.02
C THR A 64 5.87 6.78 1.07
N THR A 65 5.38 5.67 1.60
CA THR A 65 4.43 5.65 2.71
C THR A 65 4.99 6.38 3.95
N TRP A 66 6.24 6.10 4.32
CA TRP A 66 6.90 6.74 5.46
C TRP A 66 7.09 8.25 5.22
N GLN A 67 7.49 8.67 4.02
CA GLN A 67 7.65 10.08 3.67
C GLN A 67 6.33 10.85 3.75
N VAL A 68 5.24 10.27 3.24
CA VAL A 68 3.90 10.87 3.32
C VAL A 68 3.48 11.10 4.78
N PHE A 69 3.64 10.10 5.65
CA PHE A 69 3.31 10.25 7.06
C PHE A 69 4.24 11.22 7.79
N LYS A 70 5.53 11.25 7.45
CA LYS A 70 6.47 12.23 7.99
C LYS A 70 6.05 13.67 7.66
N ASN A 71 5.60 13.94 6.45
CA ASN A 71 5.08 15.26 6.05
C ASN A 71 3.80 15.64 6.82
N LEU A 72 3.04 14.66 7.29
CA LEU A 72 1.86 14.86 8.14
C LEU A 72 2.20 14.89 9.66
N ASN A 73 3.48 14.97 10.03
CA ASN A 73 3.95 14.94 11.42
C ASN A 73 3.50 13.66 12.17
N ILE A 74 3.52 12.51 11.47
CA ILE A 74 3.26 11.18 12.02
C ILE A 74 4.56 10.38 11.98
N ASP A 75 5.02 9.92 13.13
CA ASP A 75 6.17 9.03 13.25
C ASP A 75 5.77 7.60 12.89
N PHE A 76 5.71 7.31 11.60
CA PHE A 76 5.28 6.02 11.10
C PHE A 76 6.27 4.92 11.48
N GLN A 77 5.85 4.02 12.37
CA GLN A 77 6.66 2.98 12.97
C GLN A 77 6.15 1.57 12.66
N GLY A 78 6.93 0.55 13.02
CA GLY A 78 6.55 -0.84 12.81
C GLY A 78 6.59 -1.26 11.34
N LEU A 79 7.58 -0.78 10.57
CA LEU A 79 7.85 -1.21 9.20
C LEU A 79 8.18 -2.72 9.21
N GLY A 80 7.20 -3.56 8.88
CA GLY A 80 7.33 -5.02 9.02
C GLY A 80 7.76 -5.71 7.73
N PHE A 81 7.17 -5.33 6.60
CA PHE A 81 7.46 -5.98 5.33
C PHE A 81 7.10 -5.06 4.14
N ASP A 82 8.03 -4.89 3.21
CA ASP A 82 7.81 -4.20 1.95
C ASP A 82 7.81 -5.21 0.80
N VAL A 83 6.67 -5.36 0.12
CA VAL A 83 6.55 -6.35 -0.97
C VAL A 83 7.35 -5.94 -2.21
N MET A 84 7.56 -4.64 -2.44
CA MET A 84 8.39 -4.14 -3.54
C MET A 84 9.86 -4.47 -3.29
N LEU A 85 10.41 -4.17 -2.10
CA LEU A 85 11.79 -4.50 -1.74
C LEU A 85 12.03 -6.02 -1.72
N ALA A 86 11.06 -6.79 -1.22
CA ALA A 86 11.15 -8.25 -1.26
C ALA A 86 11.24 -8.77 -2.70
N SER A 87 10.48 -8.19 -3.61
CA SER A 87 10.54 -8.54 -5.03
C SER A 87 11.87 -8.16 -5.67
N TYR A 88 12.41 -6.98 -5.37
CA TYR A 88 13.74 -6.58 -5.84
C TYR A 88 14.83 -7.54 -5.39
N LEU A 89 14.81 -7.95 -4.14
CA LEU A 89 15.80 -8.87 -3.59
C LEU A 89 15.68 -10.28 -4.18
N LEU A 90 14.45 -10.73 -4.46
CA LEU A 90 14.20 -12.04 -5.05
C LEU A 90 14.52 -12.11 -6.55
N ASN A 91 14.26 -11.02 -7.29
CA ASN A 91 14.34 -10.96 -8.74
C ASN A 91 15.01 -9.66 -9.21
N PRO A 92 16.32 -9.45 -8.93
CA PRO A 92 16.99 -8.18 -9.24
C PRO A 92 17.13 -7.87 -10.73
N GLY A 93 16.90 -8.85 -11.60
CA GLY A 93 16.91 -8.69 -13.05
C GLY A 93 15.59 -8.27 -13.67
N GLU A 94 14.50 -8.32 -12.90
CA GLU A 94 13.20 -7.90 -13.38
C GLU A 94 13.09 -6.36 -13.46
N ARG A 95 12.31 -5.88 -14.45
CA ARG A 95 12.12 -4.44 -14.65
C ARG A 95 10.88 -3.88 -13.94
N ARG A 96 9.96 -4.76 -13.55
CA ARG A 96 8.67 -4.36 -12.98
C ARG A 96 8.48 -4.99 -11.62
N HIS A 97 8.39 -4.12 -10.63
CA HIS A 97 8.10 -4.46 -9.23
C HIS A 97 6.85 -3.70 -8.72
N ASP A 98 6.06 -3.16 -9.65
CA ASP A 98 4.80 -2.53 -9.32
C ASP A 98 3.78 -3.58 -8.80
N LEU A 99 2.83 -3.12 -8.02
CA LEU A 99 1.89 -3.99 -7.33
C LEU A 99 1.08 -4.87 -8.30
N ASP A 100 0.73 -4.33 -9.47
CA ASP A 100 -0.08 -5.05 -10.46
C ASP A 100 0.73 -6.19 -11.10
N ALA A 101 1.99 -5.91 -11.45
CA ALA A 101 2.90 -6.94 -11.95
C ALA A 101 3.13 -8.05 -10.90
N LEU A 102 3.33 -7.68 -9.62
CA LEU A 102 3.51 -8.65 -8.55
C LEU A 102 2.26 -9.48 -8.31
N ALA A 103 1.06 -8.87 -8.35
CA ALA A 103 -0.20 -9.60 -8.21
C ALA A 103 -0.37 -10.65 -9.31
N PHE A 104 -0.04 -10.29 -10.55
CA PHE A 104 -0.10 -11.22 -11.67
C PHE A 104 0.93 -12.35 -11.53
N LEU A 105 2.21 -12.02 -11.30
CA LEU A 105 3.30 -12.99 -11.26
C LEU A 105 3.21 -13.94 -10.05
N GLU A 106 2.84 -13.43 -8.89
CA GLU A 106 2.90 -14.18 -7.63
C GLU A 106 1.58 -14.85 -7.27
N LEU A 107 0.46 -14.28 -7.69
CA LEU A 107 -0.89 -14.72 -7.30
C LEU A 107 -1.76 -15.14 -8.48
N GLY A 108 -1.33 -14.87 -9.74
CA GLY A 108 -2.11 -15.11 -10.94
C GLY A 108 -3.37 -14.24 -11.03
N ILE A 109 -3.33 -13.06 -10.41
CA ILE A 109 -4.49 -12.17 -10.33
C ILE A 109 -4.27 -10.99 -11.28
N ASP A 110 -5.12 -10.91 -12.30
CA ASP A 110 -5.25 -9.70 -13.10
C ASP A 110 -5.97 -8.62 -12.31
N LYS A 111 -5.43 -7.42 -12.35
CA LYS A 111 -5.97 -6.29 -11.60
C LYS A 111 -6.80 -5.36 -12.45
N LEU A 112 -7.78 -4.73 -11.78
CA LEU A 112 -8.44 -3.55 -12.29
C LEU A 112 -7.38 -2.45 -12.48
N THR A 113 -7.18 -2.03 -13.72
CA THR A 113 -6.26 -0.93 -14.02
C THR A 113 -6.96 0.40 -13.73
N ASN A 114 -6.19 1.46 -13.47
CA ASN A 114 -6.74 2.81 -13.34
C ASN A 114 -7.56 3.26 -14.58
N LYS A 115 -7.42 2.55 -15.71
CA LYS A 115 -8.22 2.79 -16.93
C LYS A 115 -9.71 2.47 -16.75
N ASP A 116 -10.03 1.51 -15.87
CA ASP A 116 -11.42 1.12 -15.61
C ASP A 116 -12.16 2.15 -14.73
N ILE A 117 -11.43 3.16 -14.22
CA ILE A 117 -11.97 4.25 -13.39
C ILE A 117 -12.02 5.58 -14.14
N ALA A 118 -11.25 5.73 -15.22
CA ALA A 118 -11.33 6.93 -16.03
C ALA A 118 -12.73 7.01 -16.66
N PRO A 119 -13.46 8.13 -16.51
CA PRO A 119 -14.74 8.30 -17.18
C PRO A 119 -14.53 8.20 -18.69
N THR A 120 -15.14 7.21 -19.31
CA THR A 120 -15.03 6.92 -20.74
C THR A 120 -15.76 7.93 -21.62
N ASP A 121 -16.51 8.88 -21.01
CA ASP A 121 -17.23 9.91 -21.78
C ASP A 121 -17.30 11.24 -21.06
N LYS A 122 -16.72 12.27 -21.71
CA LYS A 122 -16.80 13.68 -21.28
C LYS A 122 -18.15 14.35 -21.54
N THR A 123 -19.18 13.60 -21.93
CA THR A 123 -20.43 14.16 -22.47
C THR A 123 -21.70 13.87 -21.67
N GLN A 124 -21.65 13.20 -20.53
CA GLN A 124 -22.86 13.04 -19.70
C GLN A 124 -22.84 13.97 -18.49
N LEU A 125 -23.56 15.06 -18.66
CA LEU A 125 -23.94 16.03 -17.64
C LEU A 125 -24.91 15.42 -16.61
N SER A 126 -24.63 15.69 -15.31
CA SER A 126 -25.57 15.63 -14.17
C SER A 126 -26.00 14.25 -13.63
N PHE A 127 -25.04 13.42 -13.26
CA PHE A 127 -25.24 12.44 -12.19
C PHE A 127 -24.21 12.71 -11.08
N ASP A 128 -24.56 12.40 -9.82
CA ASP A 128 -23.70 12.67 -8.66
C ASP A 128 -22.48 11.72 -8.69
N PHE A 129 -21.52 12.02 -9.58
CA PHE A 129 -20.29 11.28 -9.81
C PHE A 129 -19.45 11.15 -8.53
N SER A 130 -19.64 12.03 -7.54
CA SER A 130 -18.83 12.08 -6.33
C SER A 130 -18.95 10.83 -5.47
N LYS A 131 -20.12 10.22 -5.36
CA LYS A 131 -20.32 8.98 -4.58
C LYS A 131 -19.86 7.74 -5.33
N LEU A 132 -20.18 7.64 -6.63
CA LEU A 132 -19.78 6.49 -7.45
C LEU A 132 -18.26 6.41 -7.61
N ASP A 133 -17.59 7.56 -7.73
CA ASP A 133 -16.14 7.64 -7.78
C ASP A 133 -15.51 7.28 -6.44
N GLN A 134 -16.11 7.67 -5.31
CA GLN A 134 -15.61 7.31 -3.98
C GLN A 134 -15.72 5.80 -3.71
N GLU A 135 -16.81 5.14 -4.08
CA GLU A 135 -16.97 3.70 -3.94
C GLU A 135 -15.97 2.91 -4.79
N LYS A 136 -15.75 3.33 -6.04
CA LYS A 136 -14.74 2.72 -6.91
C LYS A 136 -13.33 2.92 -6.35
N ILE A 137 -12.99 4.13 -5.89
CA ILE A 137 -11.71 4.43 -5.25
C ILE A 137 -11.52 3.55 -4.01
N ALA A 138 -12.53 3.44 -3.16
CA ALA A 138 -12.50 2.58 -1.98
C ALA A 138 -12.28 1.11 -2.36
N LEU A 139 -12.99 0.61 -3.36
CA LEU A 139 -12.86 -0.77 -3.85
C LEU A 139 -11.42 -1.07 -4.30
N LEU A 140 -10.86 -0.22 -5.17
CA LEU A 140 -9.50 -0.40 -5.67
C LEU A 140 -8.44 -0.31 -4.58
N THR A 141 -8.58 0.69 -3.69
CA THR A 141 -7.61 0.89 -2.62
C THR A 141 -7.66 -0.27 -1.64
N ASN A 142 -8.85 -0.81 -1.37
CA ASN A 142 -9.06 -2.01 -0.56
C ASN A 142 -8.46 -3.26 -1.21
N GLU A 143 -8.71 -3.46 -2.49
CA GLU A 143 -8.11 -4.55 -3.25
C GLU A 143 -6.59 -4.53 -3.17
N ARG A 144 -5.97 -3.34 -3.34
CA ARG A 144 -4.52 -3.17 -3.24
C ARG A 144 -4.01 -3.54 -1.84
N ALA A 145 -4.67 -3.11 -0.78
CA ALA A 145 -4.29 -3.46 0.59
C ALA A 145 -4.39 -4.97 0.83
N ASP A 146 -5.44 -5.63 0.34
CA ASP A 146 -5.61 -7.08 0.46
C ASP A 146 -4.51 -7.84 -0.31
N LEU A 147 -4.21 -7.42 -1.54
CA LEU A 147 -3.15 -8.02 -2.35
C LEU A 147 -1.77 -7.87 -1.71
N ILE A 148 -1.46 -6.73 -1.11
CA ILE A 148 -0.23 -6.53 -0.34
C ILE A 148 -0.12 -7.59 0.77
N GLY A 149 -1.20 -7.84 1.51
CA GLY A 149 -1.23 -8.86 2.54
C GLY A 149 -1.07 -10.30 2.02
N GLN A 150 -1.61 -10.59 0.83
CA GLN A 150 -1.44 -11.89 0.18
C GLN A 150 -0.03 -12.07 -0.38
N LEU A 151 0.52 -11.05 -1.04
CA LEU A 151 1.88 -11.03 -1.59
C LEU A 151 2.94 -11.23 -0.53
N LYS A 152 2.78 -10.61 0.65
CA LYS A 152 3.69 -10.85 1.77
C LYS A 152 3.87 -12.34 2.04
N LYS A 153 2.78 -13.11 2.11
CA LYS A 153 2.85 -14.54 2.41
C LYS A 153 3.63 -15.34 1.37
N SER A 154 3.43 -15.02 0.08
CA SER A 154 4.17 -15.65 -1.02
C SER A 154 5.66 -15.28 -0.99
N LEU A 155 5.96 -13.99 -0.96
CA LEU A 155 7.33 -13.48 -1.03
C LEU A 155 8.15 -13.84 0.21
N GLU A 156 7.57 -13.78 1.40
CA GLU A 156 8.25 -14.15 2.64
C GLU A 156 8.66 -15.63 2.63
N LYS A 157 7.80 -16.52 2.12
CA LYS A 157 8.15 -17.93 1.93
C LYS A 157 9.33 -18.12 0.98
N LYS A 158 9.37 -17.36 -0.12
CA LYS A 158 10.47 -17.39 -1.08
C LYS A 158 11.78 -16.87 -0.47
N LEU A 159 11.73 -15.75 0.28
CA LEU A 159 12.89 -15.22 1.00
C LEU A 159 13.48 -16.23 1.98
N ILE A 160 12.64 -16.97 2.71
CA ILE A 160 13.08 -18.02 3.63
C ILE A 160 13.75 -19.17 2.86
N ASN A 161 13.11 -19.67 1.80
CA ASN A 161 13.62 -20.79 1.01
C ASN A 161 14.96 -20.49 0.36
N LEU A 162 15.18 -19.25 -0.09
CA LEU A 162 16.42 -18.77 -0.69
C LEU A 162 17.45 -18.25 0.33
N LYS A 163 17.16 -18.34 1.64
CA LYS A 163 18.02 -17.83 2.74
C LYS A 163 18.29 -16.31 2.66
N LEU A 164 17.40 -15.57 2.06
CA LEU A 164 17.49 -14.10 1.90
C LEU A 164 16.76 -13.33 3.00
N LYS A 165 16.04 -14.02 3.91
CA LYS A 165 15.24 -13.38 4.95
C LYS A 165 16.09 -12.50 5.89
N GLU A 166 17.28 -12.92 6.23
CA GLU A 166 18.18 -12.17 7.11
C GLU A 166 18.62 -10.87 6.44
N ILE A 167 19.11 -10.92 5.21
CA ILE A 167 19.49 -9.73 4.41
C ILE A 167 18.30 -8.77 4.31
N PHE A 168 17.13 -9.29 3.96
CA PHE A 168 15.91 -8.50 3.86
C PHE A 168 15.59 -7.73 5.16
N THR A 169 15.66 -8.41 6.32
CA THR A 169 15.25 -7.81 7.60
C THR A 169 16.32 -6.93 8.23
N THR A 170 17.60 -7.22 8.01
CA THR A 170 18.72 -6.53 8.68
C THR A 170 19.36 -5.43 7.81
N ILE A 171 19.15 -5.48 6.50
CA ILE A 171 19.73 -4.52 5.55
C ILE A 171 18.63 -3.77 4.81
N GLU A 172 17.82 -4.46 3.99
CA GLU A 172 16.87 -3.81 3.08
C GLU A 172 15.78 -3.00 3.82
N MET A 173 15.13 -3.61 4.80
CA MET A 173 14.06 -2.94 5.55
C MET A 173 14.55 -1.72 6.36
N PRO A 174 15.70 -1.74 7.06
CA PRO A 174 16.24 -0.54 7.74
C PRO A 174 16.58 0.62 6.79
N LEU A 175 17.00 0.34 5.55
CA LEU A 175 17.35 1.38 4.56
C LEU A 175 16.15 2.25 4.14
N ILE A 176 14.92 1.80 4.34
CA ILE A 176 13.71 2.59 4.05
C ILE A 176 13.77 3.99 4.69
N LYS A 177 14.33 4.11 5.89
CA LYS A 177 14.41 5.36 6.64
C LYS A 177 15.69 6.18 6.38
N VAL A 178 16.65 5.60 5.68
CA VAL A 178 17.98 6.21 5.47
C VAL A 178 18.10 6.86 4.09
N LEU A 179 17.54 6.25 3.09
CA LEU A 179 17.54 6.68 1.68
C LEU A 179 16.32 7.51 1.33
#